data_96850443988491e5cb002fd761b23ed7
#
_entry.id   96850443988491e5cb002fd761b23ed7
#
_cell.length_a   1.000
_cell.length_b   1.000
_cell.length_c   1.000
_cell.angle_alpha   90.00
_cell.angle_beta   90.00
_cell.angle_gamma   90.00
#
_symmetry.space_group_name_H-M   'P 1'
#
loop_
_entity.id
_entity.type
_entity.pdbx_description
1 polymer ?
#
loop_
_entity_poly.entity_id
_entity_poly.type
_entity_poly.pdbx_seq_one_letter_code
_entity_poly.pdbx_strand_id
1 'polypeptide(L)'
;QQERDRLLLFNGPSQRTMQQMYAPARGVVMRSARFDLKQYGIAIRVARNENVLAVLRGTIVLLQPNLNNTYTIVIQHDRYVSVYRNVGTALKTQGVAVEEGESIGLMAGDNELEFELWESGKPVDPEKVVVF
;
A
#
# COMPACT_ATOMS: atom_id res chain seq x y z
N GLN A 1 -14.25 23.29 15.33
CA GLN A 1 -13.46 23.50 14.93
C GLN A 1 -13.22 23.65 14.82
N GLN A 2 -13.40 23.73 14.97
CA GLN A 2 -12.52 24.06 14.48
C GLN A 2 -12.00 24.08 14.45
N GLU A 3 -12.34 24.27 14.81
CA GLU A 3 -11.35 24.46 14.39
C GLU A 3 -11.04 24.30 14.09
N ARG A 4 -11.60 24.26 14.26
CA ARG A 4 -10.88 24.29 13.67
C ARG A 4 -10.51 24.49 13.23
N ASP A 5 -11.05 24.54 13.53
CA ASP A 5 -10.23 24.74 12.80
C ASP A 5 -9.81 25.04 12.85
N ARG A 6 -10.20 25.29 12.96
CA ARG A 6 -9.30 25.68 12.72
C ARG A 6 -8.74 25.61 12.41
N LEU A 7 -9.12 25.60 12.62
CA LEU A 7 -8.16 25.64 12.03
C LEU A 7 -8.06 25.59 11.48
N LEU A 8 -8.37 25.57 11.32
CA LEU A 8 -7.76 25.54 10.46
C LEU A 8 -7.60 25.77 10.03
N LEU A 9 -7.95 25.94 10.13
CA LEU A 9 -7.28 26.16 9.47
C LEU A 9 -6.89 26.24 9.11
N PHE A 10 -6.94 26.25 9.07
CA PHE A 10 -6.09 26.17 8.50
C PHE A 10 -5.82 25.90 8.04
N ASN A 11 -5.84 25.59 7.86
CA ASN A 11 -5.24 25.32 7.26
C ASN A 11 -5.31 25.16 6.56
N GLY A 12 -4.36 25.32 6.78
CA GLY A 12 -4.41 25.16 5.37
C GLY A 12 -4.74 23.75 4.92
N PRO A 13 -5.75 23.61 4.13
CA PRO A 13 -6.16 22.27 3.68
C PRO A 13 -5.22 21.65 2.68
N SER A 14 -4.49 22.44 1.91
CA SER A 14 -3.68 21.89 0.82
C SER A 14 -2.55 21.02 1.32
N GLN A 15 -2.03 21.25 2.49
CA GLN A 15 -0.96 20.42 3.02
C GLN A 15 -1.45 19.03 3.38
N ARG A 16 -2.73 18.84 3.47
CA ARG A 16 -3.30 17.58 3.86
C ARG A 16 -3.57 16.65 2.70
N THR A 17 -3.31 17.11 1.47
CA THR A 17 -3.53 16.29 0.31
C THR A 17 -2.52 15.16 0.20
N MET A 18 -1.35 15.31 0.79
CA MET A 18 -0.30 14.31 0.77
C MET A 18 -0.30 13.58 2.10
N GLN A 19 -1.14 12.58 2.21
CA GLN A 19 -1.17 11.75 3.41
C GLN A 19 0.01 10.81 3.39
N GLN A 20 0.77 10.82 4.49
CA GLN A 20 1.90 9.92 4.64
C GLN A 20 1.40 8.56 5.10
N MET A 21 1.87 7.51 4.44
CA MET A 21 1.43 6.16 4.68
C MET A 21 2.58 5.32 5.22
N TYR A 22 2.24 4.22 5.92
CA TYR A 22 3.22 3.21 6.26
C TYR A 22 3.80 2.63 4.97
N ALA A 23 5.09 2.30 5.00
CA ALA A 23 5.66 1.54 3.91
C ALA A 23 4.98 0.17 3.85
N PRO A 24 4.70 -0.36 2.65
CA PRO A 24 4.07 -1.68 2.52
C PRO A 24 5.01 -2.81 2.96
N ALA A 25 6.31 -2.57 2.99
CA ALA A 25 7.29 -3.52 3.50
C ALA A 25 8.60 -2.79 3.70
N ARG A 26 9.47 -3.37 4.52
CA ARG A 26 10.81 -2.85 4.72
C ARG A 26 11.69 -3.38 3.61
N GLY A 27 12.22 -2.49 2.78
CA GLY A 27 13.01 -2.91 1.64
C GLY A 27 13.50 -1.75 0.81
N VAL A 28 14.03 -2.08 -0.38
CA VAL A 28 14.63 -1.13 -1.29
C VAL A 28 13.82 -1.10 -2.58
N VAL A 29 13.44 0.10 -3.02
CA VAL A 29 12.72 0.24 -4.29
C VAL A 29 13.69 -0.06 -5.43
N MET A 30 13.37 -1.08 -6.23
CA MET A 30 14.17 -1.52 -7.35
C MET A 30 13.68 -0.98 -8.68
N ARG A 31 12.40 -0.64 -8.76
CA ARG A 31 11.80 -0.11 -9.97
C ARG A 31 10.72 0.88 -9.57
N SER A 32 10.85 2.11 -10.06
CA SER A 32 9.85 3.15 -9.84
C SER A 32 8.69 3.00 -10.81
N ALA A 33 7.56 3.61 -10.47
CA ALA A 33 6.42 3.65 -11.37
C ALA A 33 6.74 4.48 -12.61
N ARG A 34 6.19 4.06 -13.75
CA ARG A 34 6.34 4.75 -15.03
C ARG A 34 4.96 4.93 -15.63
N PHE A 35 4.31 6.02 -15.28
CA PHE A 35 2.94 6.27 -15.74
C PHE A 35 2.86 6.45 -17.25
N ASP A 36 3.93 6.98 -17.84
CA ASP A 36 4.02 7.11 -19.28
C ASP A 36 4.03 5.75 -19.99
N LEU A 37 4.44 4.70 -19.31
CA LEU A 37 4.43 3.34 -19.83
C LEU A 37 3.27 2.51 -19.27
N LYS A 38 2.33 3.15 -18.57
CA LYS A 38 1.20 2.47 -17.91
C LYS A 38 1.67 1.43 -16.90
N GLN A 39 2.81 1.67 -16.30
CA GLN A 39 3.37 0.84 -15.25
C GLN A 39 3.16 1.59 -13.93
N TYR A 40 2.09 1.24 -13.25
CA TYR A 40 1.60 2.04 -12.12
C TYR A 40 2.19 1.64 -10.79
N GLY A 41 2.78 0.46 -10.73
CA GLY A 41 3.34 -0.06 -9.49
C GLY A 41 4.84 0.12 -9.40
N ILE A 42 5.34 -0.05 -8.19
CA ILE A 42 6.78 -0.09 -7.90
C ILE A 42 7.15 -1.51 -7.51
N ALA A 43 8.42 -1.86 -7.64
CA ALA A 43 8.95 -3.14 -7.19
C ALA A 43 9.90 -2.88 -6.03
N ILE A 44 9.71 -3.60 -4.93
CA ILE A 44 10.47 -3.44 -3.71
C ILE A 44 11.15 -4.77 -3.41
N ARG A 45 12.49 -4.75 -3.28
CA ARG A 45 13.22 -5.93 -2.83
C ARG A 45 13.07 -6.03 -1.33
N VAL A 46 12.55 -7.17 -0.86
CA VAL A 46 12.22 -7.39 0.54
C VAL A 46 12.83 -8.71 0.96
N ALA A 47 13.36 -8.75 2.18
CA ALA A 47 13.98 -9.96 2.71
C ALA A 47 12.94 -11.05 2.93
N ARG A 48 13.39 -12.30 2.92
CA ARG A 48 12.54 -13.46 3.20
C ARG A 48 11.90 -13.29 4.57
N ASN A 49 10.62 -13.64 4.64
CA ASN A 49 9.82 -13.61 5.88
C ASN A 49 9.61 -12.23 6.47
N GLU A 50 9.99 -11.19 5.74
CA GLU A 50 9.66 -9.83 6.16
C GLU A 50 8.16 -9.60 6.02
N ASN A 51 7.59 -8.81 6.92
CA ASN A 51 6.18 -8.51 6.92
C ASN A 51 5.78 -7.60 5.77
N VAL A 52 4.62 -7.88 5.18
CA VAL A 52 3.91 -6.96 4.30
C VAL A 52 2.85 -6.26 5.13
N LEU A 53 2.80 -4.94 5.08
CA LEU A 53 2.02 -4.13 6.00
C LEU A 53 0.91 -3.38 5.28
N ALA A 54 -0.22 -3.24 5.95
CA ALA A 54 -1.27 -2.35 5.47
C ALA A 54 -0.77 -0.91 5.55
N VAL A 55 -0.82 -0.19 4.43
CA VAL A 55 -0.30 1.18 4.38
C VAL A 55 -1.21 2.16 5.12
N LEU A 56 -2.48 1.84 5.22
CA LEU A 56 -3.50 2.58 5.98
C LEU A 56 -4.50 1.56 6.50
N ARG A 57 -5.31 1.96 7.48
CA ARG A 57 -6.40 1.10 7.91
C ARG A 57 -7.38 0.89 6.77
N GLY A 58 -8.05 -0.25 6.76
CA GLY A 58 -9.01 -0.55 5.71
C GLY A 58 -9.55 -1.95 5.83
N THR A 59 -10.10 -2.44 4.72
CA THR A 59 -10.68 -3.77 4.63
C THR A 59 -10.05 -4.50 3.46
N ILE A 60 -9.68 -5.76 3.68
CA ILE A 60 -9.17 -6.61 2.60
C ILE A 60 -10.36 -6.99 1.72
N VAL A 61 -10.37 -6.44 0.50
CA VAL A 61 -11.47 -6.67 -0.43
C VAL A 61 -11.16 -7.76 -1.45
N LEU A 62 -9.88 -8.14 -1.56
CA LEU A 62 -9.48 -9.24 -2.43
C LEU A 62 -8.28 -9.95 -1.84
N LEU A 63 -8.35 -11.28 -1.80
CA LEU A 63 -7.22 -12.15 -1.53
C LEU A 63 -7.25 -13.20 -2.62
N GLN A 64 -6.26 -13.16 -3.52
CA GLN A 64 -6.26 -14.03 -4.69
C GLN A 64 -4.96 -14.82 -4.76
N PRO A 65 -5.03 -16.15 -4.74
CA PRO A 65 -3.84 -16.96 -4.99
C PRO A 65 -3.44 -16.85 -6.46
N ASN A 66 -2.14 -16.79 -6.68
CA ASN A 66 -1.56 -16.73 -8.03
C ASN A 66 -0.96 -18.09 -8.39
N LEU A 67 -0.61 -18.26 -9.67
CA LEU A 67 -0.11 -19.53 -10.17
C LEU A 67 1.28 -19.88 -9.62
N ASN A 68 2.04 -18.90 -9.17
CA ASN A 68 3.41 -19.10 -8.69
C ASN A 68 3.48 -19.24 -7.17
N ASN A 69 2.38 -19.66 -6.54
CA ASN A 69 2.29 -19.84 -5.08
C ASN A 69 2.47 -18.55 -4.30
N THR A 70 2.14 -17.42 -4.89
CA THR A 70 2.07 -16.15 -4.20
C THR A 70 0.63 -15.66 -4.17
N TYR A 71 0.41 -14.52 -3.52
CA TYR A 71 -0.92 -13.95 -3.36
C TYR A 71 -0.93 -12.50 -3.81
N THR A 72 -2.07 -12.09 -4.33
CA THR A 72 -2.40 -10.69 -4.53
C THR A 72 -3.40 -10.28 -3.46
N ILE A 73 -3.10 -9.20 -2.75
CA ILE A 73 -3.96 -8.67 -1.70
C ILE A 73 -4.34 -7.24 -2.09
N VAL A 74 -5.62 -6.92 -1.99
CA VAL A 74 -6.13 -5.57 -2.25
C VAL A 74 -6.86 -5.09 -1.01
N ILE A 75 -6.50 -3.89 -0.57
CA ILE A 75 -7.14 -3.26 0.59
C ILE A 75 -7.86 -2.00 0.13
N GLN A 76 -9.13 -1.88 0.51
CA GLN A 76 -9.90 -0.67 0.33
C GLN A 76 -9.75 0.17 1.60
N HIS A 77 -9.20 1.36 1.45
CA HIS A 77 -9.15 2.34 2.51
C HIS A 77 -10.33 3.29 2.34
N ASP A 78 -10.21 4.53 2.67
CA ASP A 78 -11.29 5.47 2.42
C ASP A 78 -11.37 5.76 0.91
N ARG A 79 -10.54 6.68 0.43
CA ARG A 79 -10.51 6.99 -1.00
C ARG A 79 -9.34 6.33 -1.72
N TYR A 80 -8.52 5.57 -0.98
CA TYR A 80 -7.36 4.90 -1.56
C TYR A 80 -7.63 3.40 -1.67
N VAL A 81 -6.95 2.79 -2.64
CA VAL A 81 -6.88 1.33 -2.79
C VAL A 81 -5.41 0.97 -2.90
N SER A 82 -4.96 0.03 -2.10
CA SER A 82 -3.58 -0.46 -2.17
C SER A 82 -3.58 -1.90 -2.67
N VAL A 83 -2.63 -2.20 -3.55
CA VAL A 83 -2.51 -3.52 -4.20
C VAL A 83 -1.12 -4.05 -3.93
N TYR A 84 -1.06 -5.28 -3.41
CA TYR A 84 0.18 -5.95 -3.02
C TYR A 84 0.26 -7.25 -3.81
N ARG A 85 1.27 -7.39 -4.67
CA ARG A 85 1.47 -8.61 -5.48
C ARG A 85 2.75 -9.30 -5.08
N ASN A 86 2.80 -10.61 -5.28
CA ASN A 86 3.93 -11.47 -4.94
C ASN A 86 4.11 -11.66 -3.44
N VAL A 87 3.02 -11.62 -2.69
CA VAL A 87 3.05 -11.91 -1.25
C VAL A 87 3.18 -13.41 -1.07
N GLY A 88 4.15 -13.86 -0.29
CA GLY A 88 4.44 -15.28 -0.14
C GLY A 88 3.44 -16.02 0.71
N THR A 89 3.03 -15.42 1.82
CA THR A 89 2.05 -16.01 2.74
C THR A 89 1.03 -14.95 3.09
N ALA A 90 -0.25 -15.29 3.00
CA ALA A 90 -1.32 -14.39 3.43
C ALA A 90 -1.64 -14.67 4.88
N LEU A 91 -1.66 -13.63 5.71
CA LEU A 91 -1.95 -13.76 7.15
C LEU A 91 -3.38 -13.36 7.49
N LYS A 92 -4.11 -12.79 6.54
CA LYS A 92 -5.47 -12.33 6.74
C LYS A 92 -6.35 -12.90 5.63
N THR A 93 -7.65 -12.91 5.87
CA THR A 93 -8.61 -13.39 4.87
C THR A 93 -9.39 -12.22 4.28
N GLN A 94 -10.04 -12.49 3.15
CA GLN A 94 -10.87 -11.50 2.49
C GLN A 94 -12.04 -11.12 3.40
N GLY A 95 -12.34 -9.83 3.45
CA GLY A 95 -13.39 -9.29 4.27
C GLY A 95 -12.93 -8.79 5.64
N VAL A 96 -11.69 -9.04 6.02
CA VAL A 96 -11.18 -8.69 7.35
C VAL A 96 -10.74 -7.23 7.37
N ALA A 97 -11.04 -6.53 8.46
CA ALA A 97 -10.56 -5.18 8.70
C ALA A 97 -9.13 -5.24 9.24
N VAL A 98 -8.31 -4.29 8.81
CA VAL A 98 -6.92 -4.18 9.26
C VAL A 98 -6.63 -2.74 9.66
N GLU A 99 -5.68 -2.59 10.58
CA GLU A 99 -5.18 -1.28 10.99
C GLU A 99 -3.95 -0.91 10.18
N GLU A 100 -3.64 0.38 10.13
CA GLU A 100 -2.42 0.81 9.46
C GLU A 100 -1.21 0.18 10.14
N GLY A 101 -0.26 -0.28 9.35
CA GLY A 101 0.94 -0.92 9.88
C GLY A 101 0.74 -2.37 10.32
N GLU A 102 -0.47 -2.89 10.23
CA GLU A 102 -0.72 -4.29 10.59
C GLU A 102 -0.18 -5.22 9.52
N SER A 103 0.41 -6.35 9.94
CA SER A 103 0.94 -7.33 9.00
C SER A 103 -0.21 -8.05 8.31
N ILE A 104 -0.17 -8.05 6.98
CA ILE A 104 -1.17 -8.74 6.17
C ILE A 104 -0.57 -9.95 5.47
N GLY A 105 0.75 -10.08 5.49
CA GLY A 105 1.41 -11.21 4.85
C GLY A 105 2.91 -11.23 5.13
N LEU A 106 3.57 -12.24 4.59
CA LEU A 106 5.01 -12.41 4.67
C LEU A 106 5.56 -12.60 3.27
N MET A 107 6.76 -12.09 3.03
CA MET A 107 7.44 -12.30 1.75
C MET A 107 8.09 -13.67 1.71
N ALA A 108 8.05 -14.30 0.54
CA ALA A 108 8.86 -15.46 0.24
C ALA A 108 10.26 -15.00 -0.15
N GLY A 109 11.25 -15.90 -0.10
CA GLY A 109 12.60 -15.56 -0.50
C GLY A 109 12.67 -15.22 -1.98
N ASP A 110 13.57 -14.30 -2.32
CA ASP A 110 13.91 -13.93 -3.70
C ASP A 110 12.79 -13.28 -4.50
N ASN A 111 11.72 -12.88 -3.84
CA ASN A 111 10.63 -12.20 -4.52
C ASN A 111 10.69 -10.71 -4.24
N GLU A 112 10.23 -9.95 -5.23
CA GLU A 112 10.00 -8.53 -5.07
C GLU A 112 8.52 -8.30 -4.83
N LEU A 113 8.21 -7.44 -3.86
CA LEU A 113 6.84 -7.01 -3.65
C LEU A 113 6.50 -5.98 -4.71
N GLU A 114 5.42 -6.21 -5.45
CA GLU A 114 4.88 -5.20 -6.35
C GLU A 114 3.75 -4.47 -5.66
N PHE A 115 3.83 -3.17 -5.63
CA PHE A 115 2.90 -2.34 -4.88
C PHE A 115 2.34 -1.24 -5.76
N GLU A 116 1.02 -1.12 -5.77
CA GLU A 116 0.31 -0.06 -6.47
C GLU A 116 -0.59 0.68 -5.50
N LEU A 117 -0.78 1.96 -5.77
CA LEU A 117 -1.66 2.79 -4.98
C LEU A 117 -2.57 3.57 -5.90
N TRP A 118 -3.85 3.60 -5.58
CA TRP A 118 -4.87 4.28 -6.35
C TRP A 118 -5.66 5.21 -5.45
N GLU A 119 -6.01 6.38 -5.96
CA GLU A 119 -6.82 7.33 -5.22
C GLU A 119 -8.00 7.72 -6.10
N SER A 120 -9.22 7.42 -5.63
CA SER A 120 -10.44 7.75 -6.36
C SER A 120 -10.38 7.30 -7.82
N GLY A 121 -9.86 6.09 -8.04
CA GLY A 121 -9.79 5.48 -9.36
C GLY A 121 -8.62 5.91 -10.22
N LYS A 122 -7.69 6.70 -9.69
CA LYS A 122 -6.51 7.16 -10.43
C LYS A 122 -5.24 6.65 -9.78
N PRO A 123 -4.24 6.26 -10.59
CA PRO A 123 -2.98 5.78 -10.00
C PRO A 123 -2.21 6.92 -9.34
N VAL A 124 -1.58 6.61 -8.24
CA VAL A 124 -0.73 7.52 -7.47
C VAL A 124 0.66 6.92 -7.42
N ASP A 125 1.68 7.77 -7.56
CA ASP A 125 3.05 7.32 -7.41
C ASP A 125 3.32 7.01 -5.93
N PRO A 126 3.55 5.72 -5.58
CA PRO A 126 3.73 5.37 -4.17
C PRO A 126 4.90 6.08 -3.52
N GLU A 127 5.95 6.39 -4.29
CA GLU A 127 7.14 7.03 -3.73
C GLU A 127 6.89 8.47 -3.28
N LYS A 128 5.74 9.04 -3.65
CA LYS A 128 5.39 10.39 -3.23
C LYS A 128 4.63 10.44 -1.92
N VAL A 129 4.09 9.31 -1.46
CA VAL A 129 3.27 9.27 -0.25
C VAL A 129 3.80 8.31 0.80
N VAL A 130 4.81 7.51 0.46
CA VAL A 130 5.43 6.54 1.36
C VAL A 130 6.91 6.87 1.50
N VAL A 131 7.42 6.78 2.72
CA VAL A 131 8.85 6.91 2.96
C VAL A 131 9.43 5.51 3.07
N PHE A 132 10.30 5.19 2.15
CA PHE A 132 10.95 3.88 2.09
C PHE A 132 12.33 3.89 2.74
#